data_521ba9113e3912fb15a39df42fd62d73
#
_entry.id   521ba9113e3912fb15a39df42fd62d73
#
_cell.length_a   1.000
_cell.length_b   1.000
_cell.length_c   1.000
_cell.angle_alpha   90.00
_cell.angle_beta   90.00
_cell.angle_gamma   90.00
#
_symmetry.space_group_name_H-M   'P 1'
#
loop_
_entity.id
_entity.type
_entity.pdbx_description
1 polymer ?
#
loop_
_entity_poly.entity_id
_entity_poly.type
_entity_poly.pdbx_seq_one_letter_code
_entity_poly.pdbx_strand_id
1 'polypeptide(L)'
;MHLKNKTFLAINTLLSMGSGLITPIMTLYIHNDLHKSLVTAGYVLLLYSGMIAVGYLVGGRLFDTWKQAPLVYIGGSVAVLFLLLLALLPKWPLLVFFLALYGAGQGLWRSAFSGYMAVIQDGDQDIFNNNYWTSNIGMGVATLLAGYLYSVSVHLVFATTAVLFVGGLVIFARYFKVPRPSTEVSGIDVDLPGKRLPSRMQPRSIAILCAFMFLTCISYEQWESNLSVMMTSQGIPVQKYSLLFTVATGQIIIFQPLLNKIFPDQPWVERFRLMFGLFLYGLSFLLVIGAHEYWRFVVGIVVLTTGEILVTPTIPLLLSKYSDRQHRGFTQSLGSLSNTLGIALGPVVGGYLITLTGYQHAFVALFALQMVMVLLVLALQKTGQPEPK
;
A
#
# COMPACT_ATOMS: atom_id res chain seq x y z
N MET A 1 22.28 9.26 3.02
CA MET A 1 21.33 8.70 2.03
C MET A 1 21.98 8.69 0.65
N HIS A 2 22.24 7.49 0.10
CA HIS A 2 22.91 7.35 -1.20
C HIS A 2 22.04 7.92 -2.33
N LEU A 3 22.68 8.50 -3.37
CA LEU A 3 21.98 9.11 -4.53
C LEU A 3 20.99 8.14 -5.19
N LYS A 4 21.30 6.85 -5.22
CA LYS A 4 20.44 5.77 -5.76
C LYS A 4 19.11 5.65 -5.02
N ASN A 5 19.12 5.80 -3.69
CA ASN A 5 17.91 5.68 -2.87
C ASN A 5 16.97 6.87 -3.09
N LYS A 6 17.53 8.09 -3.26
CA LYS A 6 16.74 9.29 -3.60
C LYS A 6 16.04 9.12 -4.95
N THR A 7 16.73 8.61 -5.94
CA THR A 7 16.17 8.34 -7.28
C THR A 7 15.05 7.31 -7.21
N PHE A 8 15.24 6.22 -6.46
CA PHE A 8 14.22 5.20 -6.24
C PHE A 8 12.96 5.81 -5.59
N LEU A 9 13.13 6.57 -4.50
CA LEU A 9 12.02 7.22 -3.79
C LEU A 9 11.28 8.22 -4.69
N ALA A 10 12.00 9.00 -5.50
CA ALA A 10 11.40 9.94 -6.45
C ALA A 10 10.51 9.23 -7.49
N ILE A 11 10.99 8.11 -8.05
CA ILE A 11 10.19 7.31 -8.99
C ILE A 11 8.94 6.80 -8.31
N ASN A 12 9.06 6.21 -7.11
CA ASN A 12 7.93 5.66 -6.40
C ASN A 12 6.91 6.74 -5.99
N THR A 13 7.38 7.95 -5.65
CA THR A 13 6.51 9.11 -5.39
C THR A 13 5.68 9.45 -6.64
N LEU A 14 6.29 9.52 -7.84
CA LEU A 14 5.57 9.77 -9.08
C LEU A 14 4.51 8.71 -9.37
N LEU A 15 4.82 7.43 -9.10
CA LEU A 15 3.87 6.33 -9.26
C LEU A 15 2.70 6.44 -8.28
N SER A 16 2.98 6.81 -7.03
CA SER A 16 1.96 7.03 -6.00
C SER A 16 1.06 8.20 -6.35
N MET A 17 1.63 9.30 -6.89
CA MET A 17 0.85 10.41 -7.44
C MET A 17 -0.07 9.94 -8.55
N GLY A 18 0.43 9.19 -9.53
CA GLY A 18 -0.36 8.68 -10.64
C GLY A 18 -1.55 7.83 -10.16
N SER A 19 -1.32 6.95 -9.20
CA SER A 19 -2.38 6.12 -8.63
C SER A 19 -3.41 6.95 -7.86
N GLY A 20 -2.96 7.92 -7.07
CA GLY A 20 -3.81 8.80 -6.29
C GLY A 20 -4.71 9.72 -7.12
N LEU A 21 -4.33 10.01 -8.37
CA LEU A 21 -5.17 10.76 -9.31
C LEU A 21 -6.38 9.94 -9.79
N ILE A 22 -6.22 8.64 -10.01
CA ILE A 22 -7.23 7.80 -10.65
C ILE A 22 -8.27 7.30 -9.64
N THR A 23 -7.83 6.78 -8.49
CA THR A 23 -8.69 6.04 -7.56
C THR A 23 -9.94 6.82 -7.15
N PRO A 24 -9.87 8.08 -6.66
CA PRO A 24 -11.06 8.79 -6.22
C PRO A 24 -12.00 9.20 -7.36
N ILE A 25 -11.48 9.31 -8.58
CA ILE A 25 -12.22 9.82 -9.74
C ILE A 25 -13.00 8.73 -10.46
N MET A 26 -12.55 7.47 -10.42
CA MET A 26 -13.14 6.41 -11.24
C MET A 26 -14.61 6.14 -10.89
N THR A 27 -14.96 6.10 -9.62
CA THR A 27 -16.36 5.90 -9.21
C THR A 27 -17.24 7.04 -9.69
N LEU A 28 -16.77 8.29 -9.52
CA LEU A 28 -17.49 9.48 -9.97
C LEU A 28 -17.69 9.47 -11.49
N TYR A 29 -16.64 9.22 -12.26
CA TYR A 29 -16.68 9.20 -13.70
C TYR A 29 -17.62 8.11 -14.22
N ILE A 30 -17.52 6.87 -13.71
CA ILE A 30 -18.36 5.76 -14.14
C ILE A 30 -19.85 6.03 -13.81
N HIS A 31 -20.12 6.63 -12.64
CA HIS A 31 -21.49 6.90 -12.21
C HIS A 31 -22.07 8.14 -12.87
N ASN A 32 -21.38 9.28 -12.80
CA ASN A 32 -21.92 10.57 -13.20
C ASN A 32 -21.83 10.78 -14.73
N ASP A 33 -20.67 10.50 -15.36
CA ASP A 33 -20.47 10.80 -16.78
C ASP A 33 -20.89 9.65 -17.69
N LEU A 34 -20.63 8.38 -17.27
CA LEU A 34 -21.03 7.21 -18.05
C LEU A 34 -22.42 6.68 -17.68
N HIS A 35 -23.11 7.30 -16.70
CA HIS A 35 -24.45 6.95 -16.26
C HIS A 35 -24.62 5.47 -15.90
N LYS A 36 -23.60 4.86 -15.27
CA LYS A 36 -23.66 3.48 -14.80
C LYS A 36 -24.01 3.42 -13.32
N SER A 37 -24.57 2.28 -12.89
CA SER A 37 -24.88 2.10 -11.47
C SER A 37 -23.60 2.07 -10.62
N LEU A 38 -23.70 2.43 -9.34
CA LEU A 38 -22.60 2.31 -8.37
C LEU A 38 -22.11 0.85 -8.26
N VAL A 39 -23.02 -0.11 -8.39
CA VAL A 39 -22.67 -1.55 -8.42
C VAL A 39 -21.79 -1.86 -9.61
N THR A 40 -22.11 -1.33 -10.79
CA THR A 40 -21.27 -1.48 -12.00
C THR A 40 -19.89 -0.85 -11.78
N ALA A 41 -19.83 0.35 -11.19
CA ALA A 41 -18.57 0.99 -10.84
C ALA A 41 -17.73 0.11 -9.88
N GLY A 42 -18.38 -0.47 -8.87
CA GLY A 42 -17.76 -1.41 -7.94
C GLY A 42 -17.15 -2.63 -8.64
N TYR A 43 -17.86 -3.26 -9.58
CA TYR A 43 -17.31 -4.39 -10.36
C TYR A 43 -16.14 -4.00 -11.25
N VAL A 44 -16.17 -2.81 -11.85
CA VAL A 44 -15.04 -2.29 -12.66
C VAL A 44 -13.80 -2.09 -11.77
N LEU A 45 -13.97 -1.51 -10.59
CA LEU A 45 -12.87 -1.32 -9.64
C LEU A 45 -12.37 -2.64 -9.06
N LEU A 46 -13.25 -3.61 -8.83
CA LEU A 46 -12.86 -4.95 -8.42
C LEU A 46 -12.03 -5.65 -9.50
N LEU A 47 -12.43 -5.55 -10.77
CA LEU A 47 -11.65 -6.08 -11.90
C LEU A 47 -10.27 -5.39 -12.00
N TYR A 48 -10.24 -4.07 -11.90
CA TYR A 48 -9.00 -3.28 -11.87
C TYR A 48 -8.06 -3.73 -10.74
N SER A 49 -8.56 -3.85 -9.51
CA SER A 49 -7.79 -4.33 -8.36
C SER A 49 -7.34 -5.77 -8.52
N GLY A 50 -8.20 -6.63 -9.07
CA GLY A 50 -7.86 -8.01 -9.40
C GLY A 50 -6.71 -8.11 -10.42
N MET A 51 -6.72 -7.26 -11.44
CA MET A 51 -5.64 -7.21 -12.43
C MET A 51 -4.33 -6.64 -11.85
N ILE A 52 -4.40 -5.70 -10.89
CA ILE A 52 -3.22 -5.30 -10.09
C ILE A 52 -2.67 -6.50 -9.34
N ALA A 53 -3.52 -7.28 -8.67
CA ALA A 53 -3.11 -8.47 -7.93
C ALA A 53 -2.44 -9.52 -8.83
N VAL A 54 -2.99 -9.78 -10.02
CA VAL A 54 -2.37 -10.64 -11.03
C VAL A 54 -0.99 -10.10 -11.43
N GLY A 55 -0.88 -8.79 -11.67
CA GLY A 55 0.37 -8.13 -11.98
C GLY A 55 1.41 -8.30 -10.85
N TYR A 56 1.02 -8.18 -9.58
CA TYR A 56 1.89 -8.44 -8.44
C TYR A 56 2.42 -9.87 -8.42
N LEU A 57 1.56 -10.87 -8.58
CA LEU A 57 1.95 -12.27 -8.53
C LEU A 57 2.90 -12.65 -9.68
N VAL A 58 2.54 -12.25 -10.90
CA VAL A 58 3.38 -12.49 -12.08
C VAL A 58 4.70 -11.75 -11.96
N GLY A 59 4.65 -10.47 -11.56
CA GLY A 59 5.82 -9.63 -11.39
C GLY A 59 6.78 -10.12 -10.33
N GLY A 60 6.27 -10.63 -9.19
CA GLY A 60 7.10 -11.17 -8.12
C GLY A 60 7.88 -12.40 -8.56
N ARG A 61 7.22 -13.35 -9.24
CA ARG A 61 7.89 -14.52 -9.79
C ARG A 61 8.93 -14.16 -10.86
N LEU A 62 8.57 -13.24 -11.76
CA LEU A 62 9.48 -12.79 -12.81
C LEU A 62 10.67 -12.01 -12.24
N PHE A 63 10.49 -11.25 -11.15
CA PHE A 63 11.54 -10.53 -10.49
C PHE A 63 12.63 -11.47 -9.95
N ASP A 64 12.22 -12.61 -9.40
CA ASP A 64 13.14 -13.60 -8.82
C ASP A 64 13.77 -14.52 -9.88
N THR A 65 13.09 -14.78 -11.01
CA THR A 65 13.48 -15.79 -12.01
C THR A 65 14.01 -15.20 -13.33
N TRP A 66 13.76 -13.94 -13.59
CA TRP A 66 14.09 -13.28 -14.86
C TRP A 66 14.93 -12.03 -14.65
N LYS A 67 15.22 -11.30 -15.73
CA LYS A 67 15.92 -10.01 -15.66
C LYS A 67 15.00 -8.94 -15.09
N GLN A 68 15.45 -8.26 -14.05
CA GLN A 68 14.64 -7.32 -13.26
C GLN A 68 14.34 -6.01 -14.02
N ALA A 69 15.31 -5.44 -14.73
CA ALA A 69 15.13 -4.18 -15.45
C ALA A 69 14.08 -4.26 -16.58
N PRO A 70 14.06 -5.28 -17.46
CA PRO A 70 13.01 -5.45 -18.44
C PRO A 70 11.61 -5.53 -17.83
N LEU A 71 11.45 -6.10 -16.64
CA LEU A 71 10.17 -6.18 -15.95
C LEU A 71 9.59 -4.80 -15.64
N VAL A 72 10.43 -3.86 -15.17
CA VAL A 72 10.02 -2.46 -14.94
C VAL A 72 9.60 -1.80 -16.26
N TYR A 73 10.37 -1.99 -17.33
CA TYR A 73 10.02 -1.41 -18.64
C TYR A 73 8.72 -1.99 -19.19
N ILE A 74 8.51 -3.31 -19.10
CA ILE A 74 7.28 -3.94 -19.57
C ILE A 74 6.08 -3.43 -18.77
N GLY A 75 6.14 -3.53 -17.44
CA GLY A 75 5.05 -3.08 -16.58
C GLY A 75 4.71 -1.60 -16.78
N GLY A 76 5.74 -0.75 -16.82
CA GLY A 76 5.58 0.68 -17.03
C GLY A 76 5.07 1.03 -18.43
N SER A 77 5.58 0.38 -19.50
CA SER A 77 5.12 0.61 -20.86
C SER A 77 3.67 0.16 -21.06
N VAL A 78 3.27 -0.97 -20.50
CA VAL A 78 1.88 -1.44 -20.52
C VAL A 78 0.99 -0.42 -19.80
N ALA A 79 1.38 0.03 -18.61
CA ALA A 79 0.63 1.04 -17.87
C ALA A 79 0.47 2.34 -18.67
N VAL A 80 1.57 2.86 -19.24
CA VAL A 80 1.55 4.10 -20.05
C VAL A 80 0.67 3.93 -21.29
N LEU A 81 0.79 2.82 -22.01
CA LEU A 81 0.00 2.56 -23.21
C LEU A 81 -1.51 2.64 -22.88
N PHE A 82 -1.96 1.92 -21.86
CA PHE A 82 -3.38 1.90 -21.52
C PHE A 82 -3.87 3.20 -20.87
N LEU A 83 -3.01 3.95 -20.17
CA LEU A 83 -3.32 5.30 -19.73
C LEU A 83 -3.51 6.27 -20.91
N LEU A 84 -2.67 6.19 -21.93
CA LEU A 84 -2.85 6.99 -23.14
C LEU A 84 -4.13 6.62 -23.88
N LEU A 85 -4.46 5.33 -23.98
CA LEU A 85 -5.72 4.88 -24.56
C LEU A 85 -6.92 5.35 -23.74
N LEU A 86 -6.84 5.33 -22.39
CA LEU A 86 -7.85 5.92 -21.51
C LEU A 86 -7.96 7.44 -21.69
N ALA A 87 -6.84 8.14 -21.89
CA ALA A 87 -6.85 9.58 -22.15
C ALA A 87 -7.49 9.94 -23.50
N LEU A 88 -7.39 9.06 -24.48
CA LEU A 88 -7.98 9.29 -25.82
C LEU A 88 -9.43 8.80 -25.92
N LEU A 89 -9.73 7.64 -25.35
CA LEU A 89 -11.00 6.92 -25.53
C LEU A 89 -11.54 6.38 -24.19
N PRO A 90 -11.92 7.24 -23.22
CA PRO A 90 -12.45 6.81 -21.92
C PRO A 90 -13.92 6.37 -22.00
N LYS A 91 -14.34 5.74 -23.09
CA LYS A 91 -15.74 5.39 -23.38
C LYS A 91 -16.07 3.97 -22.94
N TRP A 92 -17.31 3.74 -22.51
CA TRP A 92 -17.84 2.41 -22.27
C TRP A 92 -18.01 1.60 -23.56
N PRO A 93 -17.67 0.29 -23.64
CA PRO A 93 -17.08 -0.54 -22.59
C PRO A 93 -15.53 -0.55 -22.56
N LEU A 94 -14.86 0.17 -23.50
CA LEU A 94 -13.39 0.18 -23.63
C LEU A 94 -12.68 0.61 -22.35
N LEU A 95 -13.28 1.54 -21.59
CA LEU A 95 -12.76 1.97 -20.30
C LEU A 95 -12.44 0.77 -19.37
N VAL A 96 -13.36 -0.20 -19.30
CA VAL A 96 -13.21 -1.37 -18.41
C VAL A 96 -11.98 -2.20 -18.80
N PHE A 97 -11.84 -2.45 -20.10
CA PHE A 97 -10.73 -3.22 -20.64
C PHE A 97 -9.38 -2.49 -20.46
N PHE A 98 -9.34 -1.20 -20.79
CA PHE A 98 -8.11 -0.41 -20.66
C PHE A 98 -7.71 -0.22 -19.20
N LEU A 99 -8.68 0.01 -18.32
CA LEU A 99 -8.43 0.14 -16.88
C LEU A 99 -7.89 -1.17 -16.26
N ALA A 100 -8.44 -2.31 -16.69
CA ALA A 100 -7.97 -3.62 -16.25
C ALA A 100 -6.50 -3.88 -16.68
N LEU A 101 -6.16 -3.58 -17.95
CA LEU A 101 -4.79 -3.77 -18.45
C LEU A 101 -3.80 -2.73 -17.88
N TYR A 102 -4.24 -1.50 -17.64
CA TYR A 102 -3.48 -0.54 -16.85
C TYR A 102 -3.17 -1.10 -15.45
N GLY A 103 -4.18 -1.69 -14.78
CA GLY A 103 -4.01 -2.36 -13.48
C GLY A 103 -2.94 -3.46 -13.51
N ALA A 104 -2.96 -4.31 -14.54
CA ALA A 104 -1.95 -5.35 -14.71
C ALA A 104 -0.53 -4.78 -14.86
N GLY A 105 -0.35 -3.76 -15.70
CA GLY A 105 0.92 -3.06 -15.86
C GLY A 105 1.41 -2.40 -14.58
N GLN A 106 0.50 -1.74 -13.85
CA GLN A 106 0.78 -1.14 -12.57
C GLN A 106 1.20 -2.17 -11.52
N GLY A 107 0.54 -3.33 -11.47
CA GLY A 107 0.89 -4.43 -10.57
C GLY A 107 2.29 -4.98 -10.86
N LEU A 108 2.62 -5.22 -12.14
CA LEU A 108 3.97 -5.63 -12.58
C LEU A 108 5.04 -4.63 -12.13
N TRP A 109 4.81 -3.34 -12.38
CA TRP A 109 5.73 -2.28 -11.98
C TRP A 109 5.92 -2.22 -10.47
N ARG A 110 4.82 -2.15 -9.71
CA ARG A 110 4.88 -2.10 -8.24
C ARG A 110 5.56 -3.30 -7.63
N SER A 111 5.33 -4.49 -8.20
CA SER A 111 6.00 -5.72 -7.78
C SER A 111 7.52 -5.61 -7.95
N ALA A 112 7.99 -5.16 -9.12
CA ALA A 112 9.41 -4.96 -9.36
C ALA A 112 10.03 -3.94 -8.40
N PHE A 113 9.32 -2.85 -8.10
CA PHE A 113 9.77 -1.84 -7.14
C PHE A 113 9.81 -2.38 -5.70
N SER A 114 8.84 -3.19 -5.29
CA SER A 114 8.86 -3.86 -3.98
C SER A 114 10.06 -4.80 -3.86
N GLY A 115 10.37 -5.55 -4.92
CA GLY A 115 11.57 -6.39 -4.99
C GLY A 115 12.87 -5.59 -4.91
N TYR A 116 13.00 -4.47 -5.64
CA TYR A 116 14.15 -3.58 -5.54
C TYR A 116 14.29 -2.96 -4.15
N MET A 117 13.19 -2.57 -3.52
CA MET A 117 13.21 -2.04 -2.16
C MET A 117 13.77 -3.05 -1.17
N ALA A 118 13.39 -4.32 -1.31
CA ALA A 118 13.92 -5.40 -0.49
C ALA A 118 15.44 -5.61 -0.70
N VAL A 119 15.95 -5.42 -1.93
CA VAL A 119 17.40 -5.49 -2.24
C VAL A 119 18.14 -4.26 -1.69
N ILE A 120 17.55 -3.06 -1.81
CA ILE A 120 18.15 -1.80 -1.32
C ILE A 120 18.25 -1.77 0.20
N GLN A 121 17.32 -2.43 0.90
CA GLN A 121 17.30 -2.52 2.37
C GLN A 121 18.61 -3.01 2.97
N ASP A 122 19.37 -3.86 2.29
CA ASP A 122 20.67 -4.35 2.76
C ASP A 122 21.68 -3.21 2.99
N GLY A 123 21.52 -2.07 2.30
CA GLY A 123 22.35 -0.86 2.44
C GLY A 123 21.68 0.34 3.08
N ASP A 124 20.35 0.31 3.24
CA ASP A 124 19.57 1.42 3.81
C ASP A 124 18.34 0.85 4.55
N GLN A 125 18.46 0.75 5.89
CA GLN A 125 17.42 0.15 6.74
C GLN A 125 16.15 0.99 6.80
N ASP A 126 16.24 2.28 6.49
CA ASP A 126 15.11 3.21 6.53
C ASP A 126 14.30 3.24 5.22
N ILE A 127 14.69 2.47 4.21
CA ILE A 127 14.10 2.56 2.86
C ILE A 127 12.57 2.35 2.87
N PHE A 128 12.05 1.42 3.66
CA PHE A 128 10.61 1.16 3.75
C PHE A 128 9.86 2.32 4.40
N ASN A 129 10.42 2.91 5.45
CA ASN A 129 9.84 4.08 6.11
C ASN A 129 9.85 5.30 5.19
N ASN A 130 10.98 5.56 4.53
CA ASN A 130 11.13 6.67 3.59
C ASN A 130 10.21 6.50 2.38
N ASN A 131 10.05 5.27 1.88
CA ASN A 131 9.15 4.95 0.78
C ASN A 131 7.68 5.21 1.16
N TYR A 132 7.27 4.76 2.34
CA TYR A 132 5.93 5.03 2.85
C TYR A 132 5.66 6.54 2.95
N TRP A 133 6.57 7.29 3.55
CA TRP A 133 6.47 8.75 3.69
C TRP A 133 6.36 9.47 2.33
N THR A 134 7.28 9.17 1.40
CA THR A 134 7.29 9.81 0.08
C THR A 134 6.09 9.41 -0.77
N SER A 135 5.59 8.18 -0.63
CA SER A 135 4.36 7.73 -1.30
C SER A 135 3.14 8.49 -0.81
N ASN A 136 3.04 8.74 0.49
CA ASN A 136 1.93 9.53 1.06
C ASN A 136 1.98 11.00 0.63
N ILE A 137 3.18 11.61 0.53
CA ILE A 137 3.31 12.95 -0.05
C ILE A 137 2.78 12.95 -1.49
N GLY A 138 3.21 11.97 -2.29
CA GLY A 138 2.74 11.83 -3.68
C GLY A 138 1.22 11.66 -3.77
N MET A 139 0.65 10.79 -2.94
CA MET A 139 -0.79 10.55 -2.89
C MET A 139 -1.56 11.79 -2.43
N GLY A 140 -1.09 12.49 -1.40
CA GLY A 140 -1.72 13.73 -0.91
C GLY A 140 -1.75 14.83 -1.95
N VAL A 141 -0.64 15.07 -2.66
CA VAL A 141 -0.59 16.04 -3.78
C VAL A 141 -1.54 15.61 -4.90
N ALA A 142 -1.56 14.33 -5.24
CA ALA A 142 -2.44 13.80 -6.28
C ALA A 142 -3.92 13.98 -5.95
N THR A 143 -4.33 13.68 -4.72
CA THR A 143 -5.72 13.80 -4.28
C THR A 143 -6.20 15.25 -4.36
N LEU A 144 -5.36 16.23 -4.00
CA LEU A 144 -5.67 17.65 -4.15
C LEU A 144 -5.85 18.04 -5.63
N LEU A 145 -5.02 17.51 -6.52
CA LEU A 145 -5.07 17.82 -7.95
C LEU A 145 -6.19 17.08 -8.68
N ALA A 146 -6.56 15.88 -8.22
CA ALA A 146 -7.51 15.00 -8.90
C ALA A 146 -8.87 15.67 -9.15
N GLY A 147 -9.43 16.31 -8.14
CA GLY A 147 -10.71 17.04 -8.25
C GLY A 147 -10.64 18.21 -9.24
N TYR A 148 -9.54 18.96 -9.24
CA TYR A 148 -9.34 20.08 -10.16
C TYR A 148 -9.20 19.58 -11.61
N LEU A 149 -8.35 18.59 -11.87
CA LEU A 149 -8.16 18.04 -13.21
C LEU A 149 -9.44 17.42 -13.74
N TYR A 150 -10.18 16.71 -12.89
CA TYR A 150 -11.46 16.09 -13.28
C TYR A 150 -12.53 17.14 -13.60
N SER A 151 -12.60 18.25 -12.86
CA SER A 151 -13.55 19.34 -13.16
C SER A 151 -13.34 19.97 -14.55
N VAL A 152 -12.11 19.89 -15.08
CA VAL A 152 -11.82 20.34 -16.44
C VAL A 152 -12.10 19.20 -17.43
N SER A 153 -11.54 18.02 -17.22
CA SER A 153 -11.78 16.84 -18.07
C SER A 153 -11.16 15.58 -17.48
N VAL A 154 -11.87 14.44 -17.56
CA VAL A 154 -11.32 13.12 -17.24
C VAL A 154 -10.11 12.76 -18.11
N HIS A 155 -10.07 13.24 -19.36
CA HIS A 155 -8.92 13.06 -20.28
C HIS A 155 -7.63 13.61 -19.66
N LEU A 156 -7.69 14.77 -18.98
CA LEU A 156 -6.54 15.36 -18.28
C LEU A 156 -6.07 14.52 -17.11
N VAL A 157 -6.99 13.86 -16.38
CA VAL A 157 -6.63 12.96 -15.28
C VAL A 157 -5.77 11.81 -15.81
N PHE A 158 -6.22 11.13 -16.87
CA PHE A 158 -5.48 10.02 -17.48
C PHE A 158 -4.18 10.48 -18.13
N ALA A 159 -4.20 11.61 -18.87
CA ALA A 159 -3.01 12.17 -19.50
C ALA A 159 -1.93 12.56 -18.49
N THR A 160 -2.32 13.25 -17.39
CA THR A 160 -1.40 13.62 -16.33
C THR A 160 -0.81 12.37 -15.65
N THR A 161 -1.64 11.35 -15.41
CA THR A 161 -1.16 10.07 -14.87
C THR A 161 -0.15 9.42 -15.82
N ALA A 162 -0.43 9.41 -17.14
CA ALA A 162 0.50 8.87 -18.13
C ALA A 162 1.85 9.61 -18.12
N VAL A 163 1.83 10.95 -18.04
CA VAL A 163 3.04 11.78 -17.94
C VAL A 163 3.86 11.43 -16.68
N LEU A 164 3.22 11.22 -15.54
CA LEU A 164 3.89 10.81 -14.30
C LEU A 164 4.57 9.43 -14.46
N PHE A 165 3.89 8.47 -15.08
CA PHE A 165 4.46 7.14 -15.36
C PHE A 165 5.61 7.20 -16.38
N VAL A 166 5.49 8.01 -17.45
CA VAL A 166 6.60 8.26 -18.39
C VAL A 166 7.78 8.90 -17.67
N GLY A 167 7.52 9.91 -16.83
CA GLY A 167 8.56 10.54 -15.99
C GLY A 167 9.29 9.52 -15.13
N GLY A 168 8.54 8.62 -14.48
CA GLY A 168 9.11 7.51 -13.71
C GLY A 168 10.00 6.58 -14.57
N LEU A 169 9.53 6.20 -15.77
CA LEU A 169 10.33 5.39 -16.72
C LEU A 169 11.59 6.10 -17.18
N VAL A 170 11.52 7.38 -17.51
CA VAL A 170 12.68 8.17 -17.97
C VAL A 170 13.71 8.30 -16.84
N ILE A 171 13.27 8.57 -15.61
CA ILE A 171 14.16 8.64 -14.44
C ILE A 171 14.80 7.27 -14.20
N PHE A 172 14.02 6.18 -14.29
CA PHE A 172 14.52 4.83 -14.15
C PHE A 172 15.61 4.53 -15.21
N ALA A 173 15.33 4.83 -16.47
CA ALA A 173 16.26 4.58 -17.56
C ALA A 173 17.59 5.35 -17.46
N ARG A 174 17.53 6.62 -17.01
CA ARG A 174 18.72 7.50 -16.99
C ARG A 174 19.54 7.41 -15.70
N TYR A 175 18.88 7.24 -14.57
CA TYR A 175 19.51 7.46 -13.27
C TYR A 175 19.50 6.23 -12.36
N PHE A 176 18.59 5.26 -12.58
CA PHE A 176 18.52 4.10 -11.76
C PHE A 176 19.47 3.00 -12.27
N LYS A 177 20.61 2.90 -11.62
CA LYS A 177 21.51 1.76 -11.85
C LYS A 177 20.96 0.58 -11.06
N VAL A 178 20.38 -0.37 -11.79
CA VAL A 178 19.85 -1.62 -11.22
C VAL A 178 20.92 -2.24 -10.32
N PRO A 179 20.64 -2.45 -9.03
CA PRO A 179 21.52 -3.25 -8.21
C PRO A 179 21.59 -4.64 -8.85
N ARG A 180 22.76 -5.06 -9.32
CA ARG A 180 22.93 -6.44 -9.78
C ARG A 180 22.72 -7.30 -8.54
N PRO A 181 21.79 -8.29 -8.56
CA PRO A 181 21.87 -9.35 -7.58
C PRO A 181 23.31 -9.86 -7.70
N SER A 182 24.01 -10.02 -6.59
CA SER A 182 25.31 -10.66 -6.57
C SER A 182 25.13 -12.13 -6.96
N THR A 183 24.98 -12.39 -8.26
CA THR A 183 24.95 -13.73 -8.87
C THR A 183 26.34 -14.33 -8.92
N GLU A 184 27.33 -13.64 -8.41
CA GLU A 184 28.68 -14.17 -8.17
C GLU A 184 28.85 -14.46 -6.69
N VAL A 185 28.14 -15.44 -6.17
CA VAL A 185 28.58 -16.23 -5.03
C VAL A 185 28.56 -17.70 -5.43
N SER A 186 29.32 -18.01 -6.45
CA SER A 186 30.02 -19.27 -6.50
C SER A 186 31.28 -19.12 -5.63
N GLY A 187 31.22 -19.54 -4.38
CA GLY A 187 32.37 -20.04 -3.66
C GLY A 187 33.29 -19.04 -2.94
N ILE A 188 32.82 -17.87 -2.51
CA ILE A 188 33.58 -17.10 -1.51
C ILE A 188 32.60 -16.71 -0.41
N ASP A 189 32.67 -17.43 0.70
CA ASP A 189 32.12 -16.98 2.00
C ASP A 189 32.92 -15.73 2.42
N VAL A 190 32.48 -14.55 2.01
CA VAL A 190 32.92 -13.32 2.65
C VAL A 190 32.11 -13.18 3.92
N ASP A 191 32.66 -13.72 4.99
CA ASP A 191 32.25 -13.47 6.35
C ASP A 191 32.36 -11.94 6.62
N LEU A 192 31.33 -11.19 6.32
CA LEU A 192 31.16 -9.83 6.83
C LEU A 192 30.75 -9.94 8.29
N PRO A 193 31.60 -9.50 9.23
CA PRO A 193 31.28 -9.60 10.65
C PRO A 193 30.06 -8.72 10.96
N GLY A 194 28.94 -9.34 11.32
CA GLY A 194 27.84 -8.70 12.00
C GLY A 194 26.42 -8.78 11.45
N LYS A 195 26.16 -9.32 10.24
CA LYS A 195 24.78 -9.45 9.74
C LYS A 195 24.55 -10.79 9.03
N ARG A 196 24.38 -11.84 9.80
CA ARG A 196 23.77 -13.08 9.29
C ARG A 196 22.29 -12.81 9.05
N LEU A 197 21.89 -12.53 7.81
CA LEU A 197 20.51 -12.70 7.39
C LEU A 197 20.16 -14.19 7.52
N PRO A 198 18.95 -14.55 7.99
CA PRO A 198 18.58 -15.95 8.09
C PRO A 198 18.71 -16.59 6.71
N SER A 199 19.51 -17.63 6.63
CA SER A 199 19.76 -18.39 5.38
C SER A 199 18.55 -19.24 4.97
N ARG A 200 17.43 -19.15 5.69
CA ARG A 200 16.24 -19.98 5.49
C ARG A 200 14.96 -19.14 5.55
N MET A 201 14.14 -19.27 4.52
CA MET A 201 12.79 -18.70 4.46
C MET A 201 11.97 -19.16 5.67
N GLN A 202 11.22 -18.23 6.29
CA GLN A 202 10.35 -18.51 7.44
C GLN A 202 8.88 -18.42 7.01
N PRO A 203 8.31 -19.47 6.38
CA PRO A 203 7.01 -19.41 5.72
C PRO A 203 5.87 -19.11 6.69
N ARG A 204 5.95 -19.58 7.94
CA ARG A 204 4.95 -19.30 8.97
C ARG A 204 4.91 -17.81 9.33
N SER A 205 6.07 -17.18 9.55
CA SER A 205 6.13 -15.74 9.85
C SER A 205 5.67 -14.89 8.67
N ILE A 206 6.02 -15.29 7.44
CA ILE A 206 5.56 -14.63 6.21
C ILE A 206 4.03 -14.72 6.09
N ALA A 207 3.44 -15.90 6.30
CA ALA A 207 1.98 -16.08 6.25
C ALA A 207 1.24 -15.22 7.30
N ILE A 208 1.77 -15.14 8.53
CA ILE A 208 1.22 -14.28 9.59
C ILE A 208 1.27 -12.80 9.17
N LEU A 209 2.39 -12.33 8.62
CA LEU A 209 2.53 -10.94 8.18
C LEU A 209 1.64 -10.60 6.98
N CYS A 210 1.47 -11.53 6.04
CA CYS A 210 0.50 -11.37 4.95
C CYS A 210 -0.94 -11.28 5.47
N ALA A 211 -1.29 -12.12 6.46
CA ALA A 211 -2.60 -12.04 7.12
C ALA A 211 -2.76 -10.70 7.87
N PHE A 212 -1.73 -10.21 8.56
CA PHE A 212 -1.76 -8.89 9.20
C PHE A 212 -2.00 -7.78 8.18
N MET A 213 -1.28 -7.77 7.06
CA MET A 213 -1.47 -6.80 5.99
C MET A 213 -2.91 -6.81 5.49
N PHE A 214 -3.44 -7.99 5.19
CA PHE A 214 -4.80 -8.19 4.70
C PHE A 214 -5.85 -7.67 5.69
N LEU A 215 -5.77 -8.12 6.96
CA LEU A 215 -6.75 -7.77 7.99
C LEU A 215 -6.67 -6.30 8.43
N THR A 216 -5.47 -5.73 8.44
CA THR A 216 -5.28 -4.31 8.72
C THR A 216 -5.90 -3.46 7.63
N CYS A 217 -5.74 -3.83 6.35
CA CYS A 217 -6.38 -3.13 5.23
C CYS A 217 -7.90 -3.25 5.27
N ILE A 218 -8.47 -4.43 5.57
CA ILE A 218 -9.91 -4.58 5.80
C ILE A 218 -10.39 -3.62 6.89
N SER A 219 -9.64 -3.49 7.97
CA SER A 219 -9.98 -2.57 9.06
C SER A 219 -9.88 -1.10 8.63
N TYR A 220 -8.83 -0.73 7.89
CA TYR A 220 -8.63 0.63 7.38
C TYR A 220 -9.77 1.07 6.46
N GLU A 221 -10.21 0.20 5.58
CA GLU A 221 -11.31 0.46 4.65
C GLU A 221 -12.64 0.78 5.35
N GLN A 222 -12.82 0.44 6.62
CA GLN A 222 -14.00 0.85 7.37
C GLN A 222 -14.01 2.36 7.63
N TRP A 223 -12.83 2.96 7.80
CA TRP A 223 -12.67 4.40 7.91
C TRP A 223 -12.94 5.11 6.58
N GLU A 224 -12.49 4.52 5.45
CA GLU A 224 -12.70 5.12 4.13
C GLU A 224 -14.11 4.92 3.58
N SER A 225 -14.77 3.82 3.88
CA SER A 225 -16.09 3.50 3.30
C SER A 225 -17.24 3.68 4.29
N ASN A 226 -17.30 2.86 5.32
CA ASN A 226 -18.50 2.74 6.16
C ASN A 226 -18.63 3.87 7.20
N LEU A 227 -17.53 4.44 7.67
CA LEU A 227 -17.56 5.56 8.61
C LEU A 227 -18.13 6.83 7.96
N SER A 228 -17.89 7.03 6.66
CA SER A 228 -18.49 8.15 5.91
C SER A 228 -20.02 8.12 5.96
N VAL A 229 -20.60 6.93 5.81
CA VAL A 229 -22.04 6.70 5.88
C VAL A 229 -22.55 6.95 7.30
N MET A 230 -21.85 6.45 8.32
CA MET A 230 -22.21 6.69 9.71
C MET A 230 -22.19 8.18 10.05
N MET A 231 -21.15 8.92 9.66
CA MET A 231 -21.04 10.37 9.90
C MET A 231 -22.14 11.16 9.20
N THR A 232 -22.41 10.85 7.95
CA THR A 232 -23.45 11.55 7.17
C THR A 232 -24.86 11.24 7.68
N SER A 233 -25.14 10.03 8.12
CA SER A 233 -26.41 9.67 8.76
C SER A 233 -26.66 10.42 10.08
N GLN A 234 -25.60 10.89 10.74
CA GLN A 234 -25.66 11.73 11.95
C GLN A 234 -25.70 13.24 11.63
N GLY A 235 -25.83 13.63 10.35
CA GLY A 235 -25.88 15.02 9.93
C GLY A 235 -24.50 15.71 9.85
N ILE A 236 -23.40 14.96 9.96
CA ILE A 236 -22.05 15.52 9.79
C ILE A 236 -21.76 15.67 8.29
N PRO A 237 -21.47 16.88 7.79
CA PRO A 237 -21.23 17.11 6.36
C PRO A 237 -20.06 16.30 5.81
N VAL A 238 -20.17 15.85 4.54
CA VAL A 238 -19.13 15.10 3.84
C VAL A 238 -17.78 15.84 3.82
N GLN A 239 -17.80 17.18 3.77
CA GLN A 239 -16.58 18.00 3.83
C GLN A 239 -15.81 17.77 5.15
N LYS A 240 -16.50 17.62 6.27
CA LYS A 240 -15.86 17.30 7.56
C LYS A 240 -15.26 15.90 7.57
N TYR A 241 -15.93 14.93 6.91
CA TYR A 241 -15.35 13.61 6.71
C TYR A 241 -14.04 13.68 5.89
N SER A 242 -14.04 14.41 4.76
CA SER A 242 -12.83 14.59 3.93
C SER A 242 -11.68 15.26 4.68
N LEU A 243 -11.97 16.19 5.60
CA LEU A 243 -10.96 16.84 6.44
C LEU A 243 -10.23 15.86 7.36
N LEU A 244 -10.85 14.74 7.77
CA LEU A 244 -10.17 13.71 8.56
C LEU A 244 -8.94 13.16 7.82
N PHE A 245 -9.07 12.89 6.52
CA PHE A 245 -7.95 12.39 5.70
C PHE A 245 -6.89 13.47 5.43
N THR A 246 -7.28 14.74 5.41
CA THR A 246 -6.31 15.84 5.38
C THR A 246 -5.49 15.87 6.67
N VAL A 247 -6.13 15.69 7.83
CA VAL A 247 -5.45 15.57 9.14
C VAL A 247 -4.51 14.37 9.14
N ALA A 248 -4.99 13.19 8.68
CA ALA A 248 -4.20 11.97 8.58
C ALA A 248 -2.95 12.17 7.70
N THR A 249 -3.12 12.70 6.49
CA THR A 249 -1.99 12.98 5.57
C THR A 249 -0.99 13.96 6.18
N GLY A 250 -1.47 15.05 6.77
CA GLY A 250 -0.61 16.01 7.47
C GLY A 250 0.16 15.36 8.62
N GLN A 251 -0.49 14.49 9.38
CA GLN A 251 0.13 13.73 10.46
C GLN A 251 1.23 12.80 9.94
N ILE A 252 0.99 12.05 8.85
CA ILE A 252 2.00 11.19 8.23
C ILE A 252 3.23 12.00 7.81
N ILE A 253 3.00 13.11 7.11
CA ILE A 253 4.10 13.96 6.61
C ILE A 253 4.98 14.48 7.76
N ILE A 254 4.36 14.91 8.87
CA ILE A 254 5.08 15.50 10.00
C ILE A 254 5.71 14.44 10.89
N PHE A 255 4.95 13.41 11.26
CA PHE A 255 5.37 12.47 12.31
C PHE A 255 6.16 11.26 11.80
N GLN A 256 6.00 10.85 10.52
CA GLN A 256 6.77 9.71 10.00
C GLN A 256 8.29 9.89 10.11
N PRO A 257 8.90 11.03 9.72
CA PRO A 257 10.34 11.23 9.88
C PRO A 257 10.78 11.24 11.35
N LEU A 258 9.93 11.75 12.24
CA LEU A 258 10.20 11.79 13.67
C LEU A 258 10.18 10.39 14.29
N LEU A 259 9.17 9.58 13.96
CA LEU A 259 9.04 8.22 14.43
C LEU A 259 10.17 7.31 13.95
N ASN A 260 10.68 7.53 12.73
CA ASN A 260 11.86 6.82 12.22
C ASN A 260 13.11 7.08 13.05
N LYS A 261 13.24 8.28 13.65
CA LYS A 261 14.36 8.61 14.55
C LYS A 261 14.19 8.01 15.94
N ILE A 262 12.96 7.99 16.46
CA ILE A 262 12.64 7.47 17.81
C ILE A 262 12.68 5.94 17.83
N PHE A 263 12.24 5.29 16.75
CA PHE A 263 12.13 3.85 16.63
C PHE A 263 13.05 3.31 15.52
N PRO A 264 14.36 3.15 15.78
CA PRO A 264 15.28 2.57 14.81
C PRO A 264 14.94 1.11 14.49
N ASP A 265 15.38 0.62 13.32
CA ASP A 265 15.11 -0.75 12.86
C ASP A 265 15.94 -1.78 13.65
N GLN A 266 15.47 -2.11 14.86
CA GLN A 266 16.02 -3.16 15.71
C GLN A 266 14.94 -4.24 15.95
N PRO A 267 15.31 -5.53 16.09
CA PRO A 267 14.32 -6.62 16.14
C PRO A 267 13.27 -6.49 17.27
N TRP A 268 13.64 -5.96 18.42
CA TRP A 268 12.69 -5.73 19.52
C TRP A 268 11.82 -4.49 19.29
N VAL A 269 12.38 -3.46 18.64
CA VAL A 269 11.66 -2.22 18.29
C VAL A 269 10.63 -2.49 17.21
N GLU A 270 10.97 -3.29 16.18
CA GLU A 270 10.05 -3.67 15.11
C GLU A 270 8.80 -4.41 15.64
N ARG A 271 9.01 -5.33 16.58
CA ARG A 271 7.90 -6.02 17.24
C ARG A 271 7.05 -5.07 18.08
N PHE A 272 7.69 -4.19 18.84
CA PHE A 272 6.99 -3.18 19.61
C PHE A 272 6.18 -2.24 18.69
N ARG A 273 6.77 -1.75 17.58
CA ARG A 273 6.07 -0.94 16.58
C ARG A 273 4.84 -1.66 16.05
N LEU A 274 4.98 -2.93 15.71
CA LEU A 274 3.87 -3.72 15.18
C LEU A 274 2.78 -3.93 16.23
N MET A 275 3.12 -4.34 17.44
CA MET A 275 2.16 -4.54 18.56
C MET A 275 1.44 -3.24 18.94
N PHE A 276 2.21 -2.18 19.16
CA PHE A 276 1.67 -0.89 19.57
C PHE A 276 0.84 -0.24 18.44
N GLY A 277 1.30 -0.35 17.20
CA GLY A 277 0.56 0.15 16.06
C GLY A 277 -0.78 -0.58 15.85
N LEU A 278 -0.80 -1.91 15.91
CA LEU A 278 -2.05 -2.71 15.84
C LEU A 278 -2.99 -2.39 17.01
N PHE A 279 -2.46 -2.19 18.22
CA PHE A 279 -3.27 -1.74 19.34
C PHE A 279 -3.94 -0.40 19.09
N LEU A 280 -3.20 0.59 18.54
CA LEU A 280 -3.75 1.89 18.19
C LEU A 280 -4.80 1.79 17.06
N TYR A 281 -4.58 0.92 16.08
CA TYR A 281 -5.61 0.62 15.07
C TYR A 281 -6.92 0.17 15.71
N GLY A 282 -6.85 -0.80 16.62
CA GLY A 282 -8.01 -1.27 17.36
C GLY A 282 -8.65 -0.17 18.21
N LEU A 283 -7.84 0.55 18.98
CA LEU A 283 -8.31 1.63 19.85
C LEU A 283 -9.09 2.71 19.09
N SER A 284 -8.70 3.01 17.85
CA SER A 284 -9.38 3.99 17.01
C SER A 284 -10.86 3.66 16.82
N PHE A 285 -11.22 2.38 16.69
CA PHE A 285 -12.62 1.95 16.56
C PHE A 285 -13.40 2.14 17.85
N LEU A 286 -12.80 1.86 19.02
CA LEU A 286 -13.46 2.07 20.30
C LEU A 286 -13.77 3.55 20.54
N LEU A 287 -12.90 4.45 20.12
CA LEU A 287 -13.07 5.91 20.29
C LEU A 287 -14.28 6.47 19.51
N VAL A 288 -14.66 5.83 18.41
CA VAL A 288 -15.79 6.26 17.57
C VAL A 288 -17.09 5.54 17.89
N ILE A 289 -17.11 4.58 18.83
CA ILE A 289 -18.33 3.94 19.31
C ILE A 289 -19.23 5.00 19.99
N GLY A 290 -20.47 5.12 19.50
CA GLY A 290 -21.43 6.13 20.01
C GLY A 290 -20.96 7.58 19.83
N ALA A 291 -20.04 7.84 18.89
CA ALA A 291 -19.62 9.21 18.59
C ALA A 291 -20.70 9.94 17.81
N HIS A 292 -21.12 11.10 18.30
CA HIS A 292 -22.02 12.05 17.62
C HIS A 292 -21.34 13.39 17.37
N GLU A 293 -20.24 13.67 18.06
CA GLU A 293 -19.48 14.91 17.95
C GLU A 293 -18.26 14.73 17.03
N TYR A 294 -18.03 15.67 16.13
CA TYR A 294 -16.97 15.63 15.12
C TYR A 294 -15.57 15.44 15.72
N TRP A 295 -15.27 16.07 16.87
CA TRP A 295 -13.95 15.96 17.51
C TRP A 295 -13.57 14.51 17.87
N ARG A 296 -14.53 13.63 18.21
CA ARG A 296 -14.27 12.21 18.50
C ARG A 296 -13.74 11.46 17.27
N PHE A 297 -14.29 11.79 16.09
CA PHE A 297 -13.76 11.25 14.82
C PHE A 297 -12.37 11.79 14.52
N VAL A 298 -12.10 13.06 14.85
CA VAL A 298 -10.73 13.63 14.71
C VAL A 298 -9.73 12.90 15.63
N VAL A 299 -10.07 12.66 16.89
CA VAL A 299 -9.22 11.89 17.80
C VAL A 299 -9.05 10.46 17.28
N GLY A 300 -10.13 9.83 16.83
CA GLY A 300 -10.11 8.49 16.26
C GLY A 300 -9.16 8.35 15.06
N ILE A 301 -9.23 9.28 14.09
CA ILE A 301 -8.35 9.26 12.91
C ILE A 301 -6.89 9.53 13.29
N VAL A 302 -6.62 10.42 14.25
CA VAL A 302 -5.26 10.68 14.73
C VAL A 302 -4.65 9.43 15.38
N VAL A 303 -5.43 8.69 16.18
CA VAL A 303 -4.99 7.43 16.79
C VAL A 303 -4.79 6.35 15.73
N LEU A 304 -5.72 6.22 14.77
CA LEU A 304 -5.59 5.30 13.63
C LEU A 304 -4.31 5.56 12.86
N THR A 305 -4.09 6.81 12.45
CA THR A 305 -2.95 7.21 11.62
C THR A 305 -1.62 7.03 12.35
N THR A 306 -1.59 7.25 13.69
CA THR A 306 -0.40 6.91 14.48
C THR A 306 -0.10 5.41 14.39
N GLY A 307 -1.13 4.56 14.48
CA GLY A 307 -0.99 3.12 14.28
C GLY A 307 -0.52 2.77 12.87
N GLU A 308 -1.08 3.43 11.85
CA GLU A 308 -0.73 3.26 10.44
C GLU A 308 0.76 3.57 10.17
N ILE A 309 1.25 4.69 10.67
CA ILE A 309 2.66 5.09 10.56
C ILE A 309 3.61 4.03 11.14
N LEU A 310 3.18 3.31 12.17
CA LEU A 310 3.97 2.26 12.81
C LEU A 310 3.86 0.91 12.09
N VAL A 311 2.67 0.50 11.67
CA VAL A 311 2.40 -0.84 11.11
C VAL A 311 2.80 -0.93 9.65
N THR A 312 2.34 0.03 8.83
CA THR A 312 2.40 -0.06 7.36
C THR A 312 3.83 -0.21 6.81
N PRO A 313 4.84 0.55 7.27
CA PRO A 313 6.20 0.34 6.81
C PRO A 313 6.90 -0.85 7.49
N THR A 314 6.43 -1.29 8.66
CA THR A 314 7.07 -2.37 9.42
C THR A 314 6.77 -3.75 8.85
N ILE A 315 5.56 -4.00 8.32
CA ILE A 315 5.20 -5.29 7.73
C ILE A 315 6.08 -5.61 6.50
N PRO A 316 6.23 -4.76 5.47
CA PRO A 316 7.12 -5.01 4.35
C PRO A 316 8.60 -5.20 4.76
N LEU A 317 9.06 -4.43 5.75
CA LEU A 317 10.39 -4.58 6.33
C LEU A 317 10.60 -5.99 6.90
N LEU A 318 9.67 -6.48 7.71
CA LEU A 318 9.72 -7.82 8.30
C LEU A 318 9.58 -8.92 7.25
N LEU A 319 8.71 -8.75 6.25
CA LEU A 319 8.60 -9.68 5.11
C LEU A 319 9.94 -9.84 4.40
N SER A 320 10.68 -8.74 4.18
CA SER A 320 12.02 -8.79 3.61
C SER A 320 13.01 -9.53 4.51
N LYS A 321 12.94 -9.35 5.85
CA LYS A 321 13.83 -10.00 6.82
C LYS A 321 13.55 -11.50 7.00
N TYR A 322 12.31 -11.95 6.85
CA TYR A 322 11.91 -13.36 6.96
C TYR A 322 12.02 -14.14 5.65
N SER A 323 12.26 -13.43 4.52
CA SER A 323 12.49 -14.03 3.22
C SER A 323 13.97 -14.35 3.01
N ASP A 324 14.26 -15.41 2.26
CA ASP A 324 15.61 -15.61 1.73
C ASP A 324 15.90 -14.63 0.57
N ARG A 325 17.18 -14.55 0.15
CA ARG A 325 17.59 -13.63 -0.91
C ARG A 325 16.97 -13.96 -2.27
N GLN A 326 16.67 -15.24 -2.54
CA GLN A 326 16.17 -15.68 -3.84
C GLN A 326 14.66 -15.42 -3.99
N HIS A 327 13.90 -15.35 -2.90
CA HIS A 327 12.44 -15.23 -2.91
C HIS A 327 11.91 -13.88 -2.37
N ARG A 328 12.78 -12.87 -2.20
CA ARG A 328 12.37 -11.56 -1.66
C ARG A 328 11.32 -10.86 -2.52
N GLY A 329 11.47 -10.89 -3.85
CA GLY A 329 10.52 -10.28 -4.75
C GLY A 329 9.16 -10.94 -4.64
N PHE A 330 9.10 -12.28 -4.64
CA PHE A 330 7.87 -13.03 -4.48
C PHE A 330 7.21 -12.77 -3.11
N THR A 331 8.00 -12.74 -2.03
CA THR A 331 7.49 -12.47 -0.67
C THR A 331 6.90 -11.07 -0.55
N GLN A 332 7.56 -10.05 -1.14
CA GLN A 332 7.01 -8.68 -1.20
C GLN A 332 5.73 -8.61 -2.04
N SER A 333 5.65 -9.38 -3.11
CA SER A 333 4.44 -9.47 -3.93
C SER A 333 3.28 -10.11 -3.19
N LEU A 334 3.52 -11.12 -2.34
CA LEU A 334 2.49 -11.69 -1.46
C LEU A 334 1.96 -10.65 -0.47
N GLY A 335 2.83 -9.85 0.14
CA GLY A 335 2.43 -8.73 1.00
C GLY A 335 1.58 -7.70 0.24
N SER A 336 2.02 -7.29 -0.94
CA SER A 336 1.28 -6.34 -1.80
C SER A 336 -0.06 -6.90 -2.28
N LEU A 337 -0.11 -8.21 -2.59
CA LEU A 337 -1.37 -8.90 -2.91
C LEU A 337 -2.33 -8.89 -1.72
N SER A 338 -1.83 -9.22 -0.52
CA SER A 338 -2.62 -9.21 0.72
C SER A 338 -3.19 -7.82 1.00
N ASN A 339 -2.39 -6.77 0.81
CA ASN A 339 -2.84 -5.38 0.89
C ASN A 339 -3.98 -5.10 -0.11
N THR A 340 -3.77 -5.39 -1.39
CA THR A 340 -4.74 -5.13 -2.46
C THR A 340 -6.05 -5.89 -2.24
N LEU A 341 -5.98 -7.15 -1.81
CA LEU A 341 -7.17 -7.96 -1.49
C LEU A 341 -7.90 -7.41 -0.26
N GLY A 342 -7.16 -6.94 0.76
CA GLY A 342 -7.74 -6.32 1.94
C GLY A 342 -8.52 -5.05 1.60
N ILE A 343 -7.94 -4.17 0.77
CA ILE A 343 -8.60 -2.97 0.26
C ILE A 343 -9.86 -3.33 -0.57
N ALA A 344 -9.74 -4.28 -1.49
CA ALA A 344 -10.86 -4.66 -2.36
C ALA A 344 -12.05 -5.29 -1.61
N LEU A 345 -11.78 -6.10 -0.58
CA LEU A 345 -12.79 -6.81 0.20
C LEU A 345 -13.27 -6.04 1.44
N GLY A 346 -12.51 -5.06 1.90
CA GLY A 346 -12.78 -4.30 3.11
C GLY A 346 -14.20 -3.72 3.18
N PRO A 347 -14.66 -2.94 2.19
CA PRO A 347 -15.99 -2.35 2.20
C PRO A 347 -17.11 -3.39 2.25
N VAL A 348 -16.95 -4.51 1.55
CA VAL A 348 -17.93 -5.60 1.51
C VAL A 348 -18.01 -6.30 2.87
N VAL A 349 -16.86 -6.68 3.43
CA VAL A 349 -16.77 -7.35 4.75
C VAL A 349 -17.37 -6.45 5.84
N GLY A 350 -17.00 -5.17 5.85
CA GLY A 350 -17.53 -4.23 6.82
C GLY A 350 -19.01 -3.95 6.63
N GLY A 351 -19.48 -3.80 5.39
CA GLY A 351 -20.89 -3.63 5.08
C GLY A 351 -21.74 -4.78 5.61
N TYR A 352 -21.30 -6.03 5.39
CA TYR A 352 -21.97 -7.22 5.96
C TYR A 352 -21.94 -7.21 7.49
N LEU A 353 -20.77 -6.96 8.09
CA LEU A 353 -20.61 -6.94 9.54
C LEU A 353 -21.53 -5.91 10.19
N ILE A 354 -21.57 -4.68 9.65
CA ILE A 354 -22.40 -3.58 10.15
C ILE A 354 -23.90 -3.89 9.95
N THR A 355 -24.28 -4.47 8.81
CA THR A 355 -25.69 -4.82 8.53
C THR A 355 -26.20 -5.89 9.50
N LEU A 356 -25.37 -6.85 9.85
CA LEU A 356 -25.74 -7.95 10.74
C LEU A 356 -25.72 -7.57 12.22
N THR A 357 -24.77 -6.72 12.64
CA THR A 357 -24.50 -6.49 14.07
C THR A 357 -24.64 -5.04 14.52
N GLY A 358 -24.78 -4.10 13.57
CA GLY A 358 -24.76 -2.66 13.81
C GLY A 358 -23.32 -2.13 14.02
N TYR A 359 -23.17 -0.80 13.92
CA TYR A 359 -21.85 -0.14 13.99
C TYR A 359 -21.08 -0.43 15.29
N GLN A 360 -21.78 -0.43 16.44
CA GLN A 360 -21.12 -0.62 17.73
C GLN A 360 -20.46 -2.00 17.85
N HIS A 361 -21.20 -3.07 17.58
CA HIS A 361 -20.66 -4.42 17.64
C HIS A 361 -19.62 -4.69 16.55
N ALA A 362 -19.82 -4.11 15.35
CA ALA A 362 -18.83 -4.20 14.28
C ALA A 362 -17.48 -3.57 14.70
N PHE A 363 -17.50 -2.39 15.33
CA PHE A 363 -16.28 -1.74 15.81
C PHE A 363 -15.61 -2.48 16.96
N VAL A 364 -16.41 -3.06 17.87
CA VAL A 364 -15.87 -3.96 18.92
C VAL A 364 -15.22 -5.20 18.30
N ALA A 365 -15.82 -5.81 17.27
CA ALA A 365 -15.25 -6.94 16.58
C ALA A 365 -13.93 -6.59 15.87
N LEU A 366 -13.84 -5.41 15.24
CA LEU A 366 -12.61 -4.91 14.63
C LEU A 366 -11.52 -4.64 15.68
N PHE A 367 -11.87 -4.06 16.83
CA PHE A 367 -10.96 -3.95 17.95
C PHE A 367 -10.45 -5.32 18.42
N ALA A 368 -11.35 -6.27 18.65
CA ALA A 368 -10.98 -7.63 19.05
C ALA A 368 -10.06 -8.31 18.04
N LEU A 369 -10.33 -8.13 16.73
CA LEU A 369 -9.48 -8.63 15.65
C LEU A 369 -8.05 -8.08 15.77
N GLN A 370 -7.90 -6.75 15.99
CA GLN A 370 -6.59 -6.13 16.16
C GLN A 370 -5.89 -6.67 17.42
N MET A 371 -6.62 -6.91 18.51
CA MET A 371 -6.03 -7.49 19.75
C MET A 371 -5.54 -8.93 19.53
N VAL A 372 -6.28 -9.73 18.77
CA VAL A 372 -5.81 -11.07 18.38
C VAL A 372 -4.52 -10.95 17.56
N MET A 373 -4.43 -10.00 16.63
CA MET A 373 -3.22 -9.77 15.86
C MET A 373 -2.04 -9.32 16.74
N VAL A 374 -2.28 -8.46 17.74
CA VAL A 374 -1.25 -8.08 18.75
C VAL A 374 -0.70 -9.32 19.45
N LEU A 375 -1.57 -10.23 19.88
CA LEU A 375 -1.13 -11.49 20.51
C LEU A 375 -0.35 -12.39 19.53
N LEU A 376 -0.78 -12.45 18.27
CA LEU A 376 -0.09 -13.24 17.25
C LEU A 376 1.29 -12.69 16.88
N VAL A 377 1.61 -11.41 17.14
CA VAL A 377 2.98 -10.89 16.98
C VAL A 377 3.97 -11.65 17.86
N LEU A 378 3.53 -12.15 19.02
CA LEU A 378 4.36 -12.97 19.90
C LEU A 378 4.73 -14.33 19.27
N ALA A 379 3.91 -14.81 18.34
CA ALA A 379 4.17 -16.05 17.60
C ALA A 379 5.16 -15.88 16.42
N LEU A 380 5.55 -14.64 16.07
CA LEU A 380 6.58 -14.39 15.07
C LEU A 380 7.94 -14.89 15.59
N GLN A 381 8.64 -15.61 14.76
CA GLN A 381 9.98 -16.11 15.09
C GLN A 381 10.95 -14.92 15.30
N LYS A 382 11.95 -15.11 16.15
CA LYS A 382 12.98 -14.09 16.32
C LYS A 382 13.85 -14.04 15.08
N THR A 383 14.00 -12.85 14.49
CA THR A 383 14.90 -12.64 13.34
C THR A 383 16.32 -13.02 13.75
N GLY A 384 16.97 -13.89 12.97
CA GLY A 384 18.35 -14.31 13.20
C GLY A 384 18.55 -15.51 14.15
N GLN A 385 17.49 -16.16 14.65
CA GLN A 385 17.61 -17.44 15.37
C GLN A 385 17.32 -18.62 14.42
N PRO A 386 18.13 -19.70 14.46
CA PRO A 386 17.77 -20.94 13.77
C PRO A 386 16.48 -21.52 14.39
N GLU A 387 15.69 -22.21 13.56
CA GLU A 387 14.52 -22.95 14.06
C GLU A 387 14.97 -23.92 15.16
N PRO A 388 14.23 -24.03 16.27
CA PRO A 388 14.44 -25.14 17.18
C PRO A 388 14.19 -26.46 16.39
N LYS A 389 15.17 -27.38 16.47
CA LYS A 389 15.09 -28.71 15.86
C LYS A 389 13.92 -29.50 16.41
#